data_63771ee69999397e4dfe2ad312d85d4b
#
_entry.id   63771ee69999397e4dfe2ad312d85d4b
#
_cell.length_a   1.000
_cell.length_b   1.000
_cell.length_c   1.000
_cell.angle_alpha   90.00
_cell.angle_beta   90.00
_cell.angle_gamma   90.00
#
_symmetry.space_group_name_H-M   'P 1'
#
loop_
_entity.id
_entity.type
_entity.pdbx_description
1 polymer ?
#
loop_
_entity_poly.entity_id
_entity_poly.type
_entity_poly.pdbx_seq_one_letter_code
_entity_poly.pdbx_strand_id
1 'polypeptide(L)'
;MEWYDFAVYGFFAVTIGRLFFPSDQPAISLIAAFGAFAAGFLVRPLGGLVFGRIGDLVGRQRAMLLSVMAMAIPTVLMGLLPTFASVGIMAPILLVVLRLVQGLSVGGEYTSSLVFLVEHAPPGRRAFTAVWGAWGATAGTLLGSGAGFVTAAMLAPDQLESWGWRVPFLLGGCVAFVGFWLRRGLHAEAPVAASKSPTRDVFTKYRGPVLRVALLNLGFGVGFYTVFVYAVSYLEQVSKLSDKQALRNNSIAMLMLLIVMPLTAKLADKHGRKVVLAVGFTMLAATAVPLFHLMGLGIRGVTIGCQLALALPLGIVAGAIAATNVELMPREVRCTGLAFAYNLSVGVFGGMTPMVVTWATSYLGNPTAPGYWVAAAATISAVTLFFFVRETRGRPLEHG
;
A
#
# COMPACT_ATOMS: atom_id res chain seq x y z
N MET A 1 -6.38 -3.11 -9.51
CA MET A 1 -6.77 -1.73 -9.85
C MET A 1 -6.46 -0.75 -8.73
N GLU A 2 -6.92 -1.00 -7.53
CA GLU A 2 -6.71 -0.16 -6.34
C GLU A 2 -5.24 0.27 -6.17
N TRP A 3 -4.35 -0.70 -6.09
CA TRP A 3 -2.92 -0.46 -5.92
C TRP A 3 -2.25 0.24 -7.10
N TYR A 4 -2.77 0.05 -8.32
CA TYR A 4 -2.35 0.79 -9.50
C TYR A 4 -2.63 2.30 -9.34
N ASP A 5 -3.87 2.65 -9.00
CA ASP A 5 -4.30 4.05 -8.90
C ASP A 5 -3.59 4.81 -7.78
N PHE A 6 -3.51 4.20 -6.59
CA PHE A 6 -2.77 4.81 -5.48
C PHE A 6 -1.28 4.97 -5.81
N ALA A 7 -0.69 4.03 -6.54
CA ALA A 7 0.69 4.11 -6.99
C ALA A 7 0.89 5.24 -7.99
N VAL A 8 0.07 5.33 -9.04
CA VAL A 8 0.15 6.41 -10.04
C VAL A 8 0.11 7.77 -9.36
N TYR A 9 -0.81 7.98 -8.43
CA TYR A 9 -0.87 9.24 -7.69
C TYR A 9 0.41 9.53 -6.91
N GLY A 10 0.90 8.54 -6.16
CA GLY A 10 2.15 8.69 -5.38
C GLY A 10 3.36 9.01 -6.26
N PHE A 11 3.44 8.40 -7.42
CA PHE A 11 4.55 8.61 -8.36
C PHE A 11 4.52 9.99 -9.04
N PHE A 12 3.33 10.52 -9.27
CA PHE A 12 3.16 11.88 -9.80
C PHE A 12 2.90 12.93 -8.71
N ALA A 13 3.17 12.62 -7.43
CA ALA A 13 2.87 13.52 -6.32
C ALA A 13 3.57 14.89 -6.45
N VAL A 14 4.79 14.95 -6.99
CA VAL A 14 5.51 16.22 -7.24
C VAL A 14 4.77 17.05 -8.27
N THR A 15 4.40 16.46 -9.41
CA THR A 15 3.63 17.12 -10.48
C THR A 15 2.25 17.56 -9.99
N ILE A 16 1.53 16.67 -9.28
CA ILE A 16 0.22 16.96 -8.70
C ILE A 16 0.33 18.10 -7.68
N GLY A 17 1.39 18.12 -6.86
CA GLY A 17 1.65 19.20 -5.91
C GLY A 17 1.72 20.55 -6.60
N ARG A 18 2.51 20.66 -7.66
CA ARG A 18 2.64 21.91 -8.42
C ARG A 18 1.35 22.33 -9.12
N LEU A 19 0.62 21.40 -9.71
CA LEU A 19 -0.55 21.69 -10.54
C LEU A 19 -1.84 21.96 -9.74
N PHE A 20 -1.98 21.35 -8.55
CA PHE A 20 -3.20 21.43 -7.75
C PHE A 20 -3.03 22.19 -6.44
N PHE A 21 -1.82 22.25 -5.90
CA PHE A 21 -1.49 22.91 -4.63
C PHE A 21 -0.30 23.88 -4.82
N PRO A 22 -0.39 24.86 -5.73
CA PRO A 22 0.74 25.75 -5.99
C PRO A 22 1.14 26.52 -4.73
N SER A 23 2.45 26.56 -4.45
CA SER A 23 3.04 27.30 -3.33
C SER A 23 4.44 27.76 -3.74
N ASP A 24 4.89 28.87 -3.19
CA ASP A 24 6.27 29.36 -3.35
C ASP A 24 7.31 28.38 -2.78
N GLN A 25 6.89 27.52 -1.87
CA GLN A 25 7.72 26.46 -1.30
C GLN A 25 7.31 25.08 -1.87
N PRO A 26 8.18 24.44 -2.68
CA PRO A 26 7.88 23.14 -3.29
C PRO A 26 7.54 22.04 -2.27
N ALA A 27 8.12 22.11 -1.07
CA ALA A 27 7.83 21.18 0.00
C ALA A 27 6.37 21.25 0.49
N ILE A 28 5.79 22.46 0.56
CA ILE A 28 4.39 22.66 0.95
C ILE A 28 3.45 22.04 -0.10
N SER A 29 3.73 22.28 -1.39
CA SER A 29 2.97 21.66 -2.49
C SER A 29 2.99 20.13 -2.41
N LEU A 30 4.15 19.53 -2.15
CA LEU A 30 4.30 18.09 -2.04
C LEU A 30 3.62 17.51 -0.79
N ILE A 31 3.74 18.20 0.36
CA ILE A 31 3.04 17.83 1.61
C ILE A 31 1.52 17.86 1.39
N ALA A 32 1.00 18.88 0.71
CA ALA A 32 -0.42 18.99 0.40
C ALA A 32 -0.90 17.86 -0.54
N ALA A 33 -0.11 17.53 -1.58
CA ALA A 33 -0.40 16.39 -2.44
C ALA A 33 -0.44 15.06 -1.66
N PHE A 34 0.55 14.81 -0.81
CA PHE A 34 0.53 13.63 0.05
C PHE A 34 -0.53 13.69 1.17
N GLY A 35 -0.95 14.88 1.59
CA GLY A 35 -2.11 15.08 2.46
C GLY A 35 -3.42 14.61 1.80
N ALA A 36 -3.64 14.97 0.53
CA ALA A 36 -4.76 14.48 -0.26
C ALA A 36 -4.70 12.97 -0.48
N PHE A 37 -3.50 12.41 -0.67
CA PHE A 37 -3.26 10.96 -0.71
C PHE A 37 -3.67 10.29 0.61
N ALA A 38 -3.20 10.82 1.74
CA ALA A 38 -3.49 10.31 3.08
C ALA A 38 -4.99 10.38 3.42
N ALA A 39 -5.70 11.42 2.97
CA ALA A 39 -7.14 11.57 3.18
C ALA A 39 -7.94 10.37 2.65
N GLY A 40 -7.56 9.83 1.47
CA GLY A 40 -8.14 8.62 0.93
C GLY A 40 -7.95 7.39 1.84
N PHE A 41 -6.82 7.30 2.54
CA PHE A 41 -6.56 6.20 3.46
C PHE A 41 -7.27 6.34 4.81
N LEU A 42 -7.45 7.56 5.30
CA LEU A 42 -8.14 7.84 6.57
C LEU A 42 -9.61 7.43 6.55
N VAL A 43 -10.27 7.47 5.39
CA VAL A 43 -11.68 7.10 5.25
C VAL A 43 -11.91 5.60 4.97
N ARG A 44 -10.87 4.81 4.70
CA ARG A 44 -10.98 3.36 4.42
C ARG A 44 -11.74 2.57 5.49
N PRO A 45 -11.54 2.79 6.80
CA PRO A 45 -12.30 2.08 7.82
C PRO A 45 -13.81 2.31 7.71
N LEU A 46 -14.23 3.53 7.30
CA LEU A 46 -15.64 3.87 7.07
C LEU A 46 -16.18 3.16 5.82
N GLY A 47 -15.34 2.97 4.81
CA GLY A 47 -15.69 2.25 3.58
C GLY A 47 -16.16 0.82 3.84
N GLY A 48 -15.53 0.11 4.76
CA GLY A 48 -15.96 -1.22 5.19
C GLY A 48 -17.38 -1.24 5.78
N LEU A 49 -17.76 -0.21 6.53
CA LEU A 49 -19.12 -0.07 7.07
C LEU A 49 -20.12 0.26 5.96
N VAL A 50 -19.79 1.18 5.04
CA VAL A 50 -20.67 1.60 3.95
C VAL A 50 -20.93 0.44 2.98
N PHE A 51 -19.87 -0.17 2.46
CA PHE A 51 -20.00 -1.26 1.48
C PHE A 51 -20.45 -2.57 2.12
N GLY A 52 -20.17 -2.81 3.41
CA GLY A 52 -20.76 -3.89 4.19
C GLY A 52 -22.28 -3.77 4.25
N ARG A 53 -22.81 -2.59 4.61
CA ARG A 53 -24.26 -2.32 4.64
C ARG A 53 -24.90 -2.43 3.25
N ILE A 54 -24.24 -1.94 2.20
CA ILE A 54 -24.71 -2.09 0.82
C ILE A 54 -24.78 -3.59 0.47
N GLY A 55 -23.79 -4.39 0.85
CA GLY A 55 -23.79 -5.84 0.64
C GLY A 55 -24.95 -6.56 1.31
N ASP A 56 -25.32 -6.13 2.51
CA ASP A 56 -26.44 -6.69 3.25
C ASP A 56 -27.80 -6.28 2.64
N LEU A 57 -27.93 -5.06 2.08
CA LEU A 57 -29.18 -4.54 1.53
C LEU A 57 -29.44 -4.97 0.07
N VAL A 58 -28.42 -4.92 -0.79
CA VAL A 58 -28.55 -5.14 -2.25
C VAL A 58 -27.83 -6.38 -2.77
N GLY A 59 -27.16 -7.12 -1.87
CA GLY A 59 -26.42 -8.35 -2.15
C GLY A 59 -24.93 -8.12 -2.42
N ARG A 60 -24.09 -9.09 -2.03
CA ARG A 60 -22.62 -9.00 -2.03
C ARG A 60 -22.03 -8.75 -3.40
N GLN A 61 -22.54 -9.40 -4.44
CA GLN A 61 -22.06 -9.21 -5.82
C GLN A 61 -22.26 -7.77 -6.29
N ARG A 62 -23.42 -7.17 -6.01
CA ARG A 62 -23.70 -5.77 -6.37
C ARG A 62 -22.83 -4.80 -5.57
N ALA A 63 -22.64 -5.05 -4.27
CA ALA A 63 -21.75 -4.23 -3.44
C ALA A 63 -20.31 -4.25 -3.97
N MET A 64 -19.81 -5.42 -4.37
CA MET A 64 -18.47 -5.57 -4.96
C MET A 64 -18.34 -4.85 -6.30
N LEU A 65 -19.34 -4.92 -7.17
CA LEU A 65 -19.34 -4.18 -8.43
C LEU A 65 -19.41 -2.67 -8.22
N LEU A 66 -20.23 -2.20 -7.28
CA LEU A 66 -20.30 -0.78 -6.88
C LEU A 66 -18.98 -0.28 -6.31
N SER A 67 -18.29 -1.09 -5.48
CA SER A 67 -16.96 -0.78 -4.96
C SER A 67 -15.94 -0.58 -6.09
N VAL A 68 -15.91 -1.49 -7.07
CA VAL A 68 -15.04 -1.36 -8.24
C VAL A 68 -15.36 -0.10 -9.04
N MET A 69 -16.63 0.22 -9.25
CA MET A 69 -17.03 1.44 -9.97
C MET A 69 -16.68 2.69 -9.18
N ALA A 70 -16.89 2.70 -7.85
CA ALA A 70 -16.53 3.80 -6.97
C ALA A 70 -15.01 4.04 -6.90
N MET A 71 -14.19 3.07 -7.33
CA MET A 71 -12.76 3.24 -7.53
C MET A 71 -12.43 3.69 -8.96
N ALA A 72 -13.05 3.06 -9.96
CA ALA A 72 -12.75 3.27 -11.38
C ALA A 72 -13.10 4.66 -11.87
N ILE A 73 -14.31 5.12 -11.55
CA ILE A 73 -14.82 6.41 -12.02
C ILE A 73 -13.93 7.57 -11.50
N PRO A 74 -13.63 7.68 -10.19
CA PRO A 74 -12.72 8.71 -9.71
C PRO A 74 -11.32 8.63 -10.31
N THR A 75 -10.79 7.43 -10.58
CA THR A 75 -9.46 7.28 -11.22
C THR A 75 -9.43 7.95 -12.59
N VAL A 76 -10.42 7.67 -13.43
CA VAL A 76 -10.53 8.30 -14.76
C VAL A 76 -10.78 9.81 -14.63
N LEU A 77 -11.68 10.21 -13.72
CA LEU A 77 -11.97 11.63 -13.49
C LEU A 77 -10.74 12.41 -13.00
N MET A 78 -9.84 11.80 -12.22
CA MET A 78 -8.57 12.45 -11.86
C MET A 78 -7.71 12.78 -13.08
N GLY A 79 -7.67 11.90 -14.07
CA GLY A 79 -6.98 12.18 -15.33
C GLY A 79 -7.62 13.31 -16.16
N LEU A 80 -8.88 13.65 -15.88
CA LEU A 80 -9.63 14.71 -16.57
C LEU A 80 -9.75 16.01 -15.76
N LEU A 81 -9.25 16.05 -14.52
CA LEU A 81 -9.38 17.23 -13.67
C LEU A 81 -8.71 18.47 -14.29
N PRO A 82 -9.36 19.65 -14.21
CA PRO A 82 -8.73 20.92 -14.48
C PRO A 82 -7.73 21.25 -13.35
N THR A 83 -6.65 21.95 -13.69
CA THR A 83 -5.60 22.35 -12.75
C THR A 83 -5.99 23.61 -11.98
N PHE A 84 -5.22 23.96 -10.95
CA PHE A 84 -5.42 25.19 -10.18
C PHE A 84 -5.37 26.46 -11.06
N ALA A 85 -4.52 26.48 -12.09
CA ALA A 85 -4.43 27.59 -13.02
C ALA A 85 -5.74 27.83 -13.80
N SER A 86 -6.58 26.80 -13.97
CA SER A 86 -7.83 26.90 -14.73
C SER A 86 -9.05 27.23 -13.85
N VAL A 87 -9.16 26.62 -12.67
CA VAL A 87 -10.37 26.71 -11.81
C VAL A 87 -10.07 27.09 -10.36
N GLY A 88 -8.85 27.52 -10.07
CA GLY A 88 -8.45 27.98 -8.74
C GLY A 88 -8.64 26.88 -7.67
N ILE A 89 -9.13 27.29 -6.51
CA ILE A 89 -9.31 26.44 -5.33
C ILE A 89 -10.24 25.22 -5.57
N MET A 90 -11.06 25.25 -6.61
CA MET A 90 -11.92 24.12 -6.94
C MET A 90 -11.12 22.89 -7.38
N ALA A 91 -9.92 23.08 -8.00
CA ALA A 91 -9.07 21.97 -8.42
C ALA A 91 -8.65 21.06 -7.25
N PRO A 92 -8.02 21.56 -6.17
CA PRO A 92 -7.67 20.71 -5.02
C PRO A 92 -8.91 20.14 -4.29
N ILE A 93 -10.01 20.89 -4.21
CA ILE A 93 -11.25 20.37 -3.59
C ILE A 93 -11.76 19.15 -4.35
N LEU A 94 -11.87 19.24 -5.68
CA LEU A 94 -12.32 18.11 -6.51
C LEU A 94 -11.38 16.92 -6.39
N LEU A 95 -10.06 17.15 -6.39
CA LEU A 95 -9.06 16.10 -6.21
C LEU A 95 -9.25 15.37 -4.87
N VAL A 96 -9.39 16.11 -3.77
CA VAL A 96 -9.60 15.52 -2.43
C VAL A 96 -10.92 14.75 -2.37
N VAL A 97 -12.01 15.28 -2.93
CA VAL A 97 -13.31 14.59 -2.98
C VAL A 97 -13.18 13.26 -3.73
N LEU A 98 -12.51 13.24 -4.90
CA LEU A 98 -12.28 11.99 -5.64
C LEU A 98 -11.45 11.01 -4.80
N ARG A 99 -10.44 11.46 -4.07
CA ARG A 99 -9.63 10.64 -3.16
C ARG A 99 -10.44 10.05 -2.00
N LEU A 100 -11.35 10.82 -1.42
CA LEU A 100 -12.24 10.33 -0.37
C LEU A 100 -13.20 9.25 -0.90
N VAL A 101 -13.78 9.44 -2.09
CA VAL A 101 -14.63 8.42 -2.74
C VAL A 101 -13.87 7.13 -3.01
N GLN A 102 -12.64 7.22 -3.53
CA GLN A 102 -11.77 6.07 -3.74
C GLN A 102 -11.43 5.36 -2.41
N GLY A 103 -11.08 6.13 -1.38
CA GLY A 103 -10.78 5.58 -0.06
C GLY A 103 -11.95 4.81 0.55
N LEU A 104 -13.17 5.33 0.41
CA LEU A 104 -14.38 4.64 0.87
C LEU A 104 -14.61 3.32 0.13
N SER A 105 -14.25 3.22 -1.16
CA SER A 105 -14.51 2.03 -1.96
C SER A 105 -13.70 0.78 -1.53
N VAL A 106 -12.58 0.98 -0.83
CA VAL A 106 -11.52 -0.04 -0.62
C VAL A 106 -11.59 -0.79 0.72
N GLY A 107 -12.60 -0.54 1.56
CA GLY A 107 -12.62 -0.86 3.01
C GLY A 107 -12.34 -2.29 3.49
N GLY A 108 -12.37 -3.35 2.65
CA GLY A 108 -12.20 -4.71 3.19
C GLY A 108 -11.93 -5.81 2.16
N GLU A 109 -11.93 -5.50 0.89
CA GLU A 109 -11.83 -6.50 -0.18
C GLU A 109 -10.49 -7.26 -0.15
N TYR A 110 -9.38 -6.53 0.00
CA TYR A 110 -8.04 -7.12 0.05
C TYR A 110 -7.88 -8.09 1.21
N THR A 111 -8.28 -7.70 2.41
CA THR A 111 -8.13 -8.53 3.63
C THR A 111 -9.03 -9.75 3.60
N SER A 112 -10.25 -9.64 3.08
CA SER A 112 -11.15 -10.77 2.88
C SER A 112 -10.59 -11.78 1.87
N SER A 113 -9.94 -11.32 0.81
CA SER A 113 -9.28 -12.20 -0.15
C SER A 113 -8.10 -12.97 0.47
N LEU A 114 -7.33 -12.33 1.37
CA LEU A 114 -6.27 -13.02 2.11
C LEU A 114 -6.81 -14.10 3.03
N VAL A 115 -7.90 -13.82 3.75
CA VAL A 115 -8.57 -14.82 4.60
C VAL A 115 -9.02 -16.01 3.75
N PHE A 116 -9.68 -15.75 2.63
CA PHE A 116 -10.12 -16.81 1.71
C PHE A 116 -8.94 -17.66 1.23
N LEU A 117 -7.86 -17.07 0.77
CA LEU A 117 -6.67 -17.77 0.28
C LEU A 117 -6.03 -18.66 1.35
N VAL A 118 -5.96 -18.19 2.60
CA VAL A 118 -5.35 -18.95 3.70
C VAL A 118 -6.26 -20.09 4.16
N GLU A 119 -7.58 -19.87 4.25
CA GLU A 119 -8.55 -20.89 4.67
C GLU A 119 -8.66 -22.04 3.66
N HIS A 120 -8.51 -21.75 2.36
CA HIS A 120 -8.55 -22.75 1.29
C HIS A 120 -7.16 -23.24 0.86
N ALA A 121 -6.10 -22.86 1.57
CA ALA A 121 -4.74 -23.26 1.24
C ALA A 121 -4.51 -24.76 1.51
N PRO A 122 -3.82 -25.48 0.64
CA PRO A 122 -3.38 -26.84 0.92
C PRO A 122 -2.56 -26.91 2.22
N PRO A 123 -2.62 -28.03 2.96
CA PRO A 123 -1.83 -28.22 4.18
C PRO A 123 -0.34 -27.92 3.95
N GLY A 124 0.27 -27.12 4.83
CA GLY A 124 1.68 -26.75 4.74
C GLY A 124 2.05 -25.70 3.69
N ARG A 125 1.07 -25.10 2.95
CA ARG A 125 1.32 -24.11 1.89
C ARG A 125 0.57 -22.80 2.08
N ARG A 126 0.19 -22.45 3.30
CA ARG A 126 -0.60 -21.25 3.58
C ARG A 126 0.11 -19.96 3.19
N ALA A 127 1.42 -19.82 3.48
CA ALA A 127 2.15 -18.63 3.12
C ALA A 127 2.30 -18.52 1.59
N PHE A 128 2.62 -19.63 0.91
CA PHE A 128 2.72 -19.65 -0.54
C PHE A 128 1.39 -19.39 -1.25
N THR A 129 0.26 -19.79 -0.66
CA THR A 129 -1.06 -19.47 -1.22
C THR A 129 -1.45 -18.02 -0.96
N ALA A 130 -1.25 -17.53 0.27
CA ALA A 130 -1.60 -16.17 0.66
C ALA A 130 -0.78 -15.11 -0.08
N VAL A 131 0.49 -15.40 -0.40
CA VAL A 131 1.38 -14.43 -1.05
C VAL A 131 0.86 -13.95 -2.39
N TRP A 132 0.07 -14.73 -3.11
CA TRP A 132 -0.48 -14.34 -4.41
C TRP A 132 -1.47 -13.17 -4.32
N GLY A 133 -2.16 -13.01 -3.19
CA GLY A 133 -2.96 -11.80 -2.92
C GLY A 133 -2.09 -10.55 -2.81
N ALA A 134 -1.01 -10.61 -2.03
CA ALA A 134 -0.05 -9.52 -1.88
C ALA A 134 0.77 -9.29 -3.17
N TRP A 135 1.10 -10.36 -3.88
CA TRP A 135 1.78 -10.31 -5.18
C TRP A 135 0.94 -9.55 -6.22
N GLY A 136 -0.36 -9.86 -6.31
CA GLY A 136 -1.29 -9.14 -7.21
C GLY A 136 -1.40 -7.65 -6.87
N ALA A 137 -1.42 -7.30 -5.59
CA ALA A 137 -1.38 -5.91 -5.13
C ALA A 137 -0.10 -5.20 -5.57
N THR A 138 1.06 -5.81 -5.33
CA THR A 138 2.38 -5.29 -5.73
C THR A 138 2.52 -5.21 -7.24
N ALA A 139 2.02 -6.19 -8.00
CA ALA A 139 1.99 -6.15 -9.46
C ALA A 139 1.15 -4.98 -9.99
N GLY A 140 0.01 -4.68 -9.33
CA GLY A 140 -0.78 -3.48 -9.64
C GLY A 140 0.02 -2.19 -9.44
N THR A 141 0.77 -2.09 -8.34
CA THR A 141 1.67 -0.95 -8.08
C THR A 141 2.79 -0.85 -9.12
N LEU A 142 3.39 -1.99 -9.51
CA LEU A 142 4.41 -2.04 -10.57
C LEU A 142 3.84 -1.59 -11.93
N LEU A 143 2.63 -2.01 -12.28
CA LEU A 143 1.96 -1.54 -13.50
C LEU A 143 1.78 -0.02 -13.48
N GLY A 144 1.44 0.58 -12.32
CA GLY A 144 1.40 2.03 -12.15
C GLY A 144 2.76 2.69 -12.35
N SER A 145 3.82 2.13 -11.76
CA SER A 145 5.21 2.61 -11.94
C SER A 145 5.66 2.48 -13.39
N GLY A 146 5.36 1.35 -14.02
CA GLY A 146 5.67 1.09 -15.43
C GLY A 146 4.94 2.06 -16.37
N ALA A 147 3.65 2.32 -16.14
CA ALA A 147 2.89 3.28 -16.90
C ALA A 147 3.49 4.70 -16.76
N GLY A 148 3.86 5.10 -15.54
CA GLY A 148 4.55 6.35 -15.28
C GLY A 148 5.91 6.43 -16.00
N PHE A 149 6.72 5.36 -15.89
CA PHE A 149 8.02 5.29 -16.57
C PHE A 149 7.89 5.42 -18.10
N VAL A 150 6.97 4.66 -18.72
CA VAL A 150 6.75 4.70 -20.17
C VAL A 150 6.31 6.10 -20.59
N THR A 151 5.38 6.71 -19.85
CA THR A 151 4.91 8.06 -20.11
C THR A 151 6.06 9.09 -20.01
N ALA A 152 6.87 9.04 -18.95
CA ALA A 152 8.02 9.91 -18.76
C ALA A 152 9.17 9.62 -19.76
N ALA A 153 9.23 8.42 -20.33
CA ALA A 153 10.23 8.07 -21.35
C ALA A 153 9.86 8.56 -22.76
N MET A 154 8.57 8.66 -23.04
CA MET A 154 8.04 9.04 -24.37
C MET A 154 7.78 10.53 -24.53
N LEU A 155 7.65 11.27 -23.43
CA LEU A 155 7.27 12.68 -23.43
C LEU A 155 8.44 13.57 -22.95
N ALA A 156 8.52 14.77 -23.51
CA ALA A 156 9.39 15.81 -22.97
C ALA A 156 8.88 16.28 -21.60
N PRO A 157 9.74 16.82 -20.72
CA PRO A 157 9.34 17.29 -19.38
C PRO A 157 8.13 18.24 -19.41
N ASP A 158 8.09 19.21 -20.33
CA ASP A 158 6.99 20.15 -20.49
C ASP A 158 5.68 19.46 -20.89
N GLN A 159 5.76 18.44 -21.75
CA GLN A 159 4.61 17.64 -22.14
C GLN A 159 4.12 16.76 -20.98
N LEU A 160 5.06 16.19 -20.22
CA LEU A 160 4.73 15.38 -19.04
C LEU A 160 3.97 16.22 -18.00
N GLU A 161 4.43 17.44 -17.73
CA GLU A 161 3.81 18.35 -16.77
C GLU A 161 2.49 18.95 -17.28
N SER A 162 2.36 19.26 -18.56
CA SER A 162 1.14 19.87 -19.10
C SER A 162 -0.02 18.89 -19.22
N TRP A 163 0.19 17.71 -19.78
CA TRP A 163 -0.87 16.73 -20.04
C TRP A 163 -0.47 15.26 -19.77
N GLY A 164 0.83 14.93 -19.87
CA GLY A 164 1.31 13.56 -19.84
C GLY A 164 1.01 12.83 -18.53
N TRP A 165 1.01 13.53 -17.40
CA TRP A 165 0.65 12.96 -16.10
C TRP A 165 -0.78 12.38 -16.05
N ARG A 166 -1.66 12.80 -16.95
CA ARG A 166 -3.04 12.31 -17.06
C ARG A 166 -3.12 10.90 -17.64
N VAL A 167 -2.18 10.54 -18.53
CA VAL A 167 -2.20 9.28 -19.27
C VAL A 167 -2.26 8.05 -18.35
N PRO A 168 -1.43 7.91 -17.31
CA PRO A 168 -1.52 6.77 -16.40
C PRO A 168 -2.87 6.66 -15.67
N PHE A 169 -3.51 7.78 -15.31
CA PHE A 169 -4.85 7.75 -14.70
C PHE A 169 -5.91 7.28 -15.69
N LEU A 170 -5.86 7.72 -16.93
CA LEU A 170 -6.79 7.28 -17.98
C LEU A 170 -6.60 5.80 -18.32
N LEU A 171 -5.36 5.30 -18.36
CA LEU A 171 -5.06 3.87 -18.51
C LEU A 171 -5.60 3.04 -17.32
N GLY A 172 -5.72 3.64 -16.14
CA GLY A 172 -6.41 3.03 -15.00
C GLY A 172 -7.85 2.63 -15.30
N GLY A 173 -8.53 3.34 -16.19
CA GLY A 173 -9.86 2.97 -16.69
C GLY A 173 -9.87 1.61 -17.42
N CYS A 174 -8.83 1.32 -18.22
CA CYS A 174 -8.70 0.02 -18.89
C CYS A 174 -8.48 -1.11 -17.85
N VAL A 175 -7.65 -0.87 -16.86
CA VAL A 175 -7.42 -1.84 -15.75
C VAL A 175 -8.71 -2.09 -14.99
N ALA A 176 -9.51 -1.03 -14.76
CA ALA A 176 -10.82 -1.13 -14.12
C ALA A 176 -11.81 -1.95 -14.94
N PHE A 177 -11.87 -1.71 -16.25
CA PHE A 177 -12.75 -2.42 -17.16
C PHE A 177 -12.45 -3.92 -17.14
N VAL A 178 -11.17 -4.31 -17.22
CA VAL A 178 -10.76 -5.72 -17.11
C VAL A 178 -11.16 -6.30 -15.75
N GLY A 179 -10.92 -5.59 -14.66
CA GLY A 179 -11.29 -6.01 -13.30
C GLY A 179 -12.82 -6.19 -13.14
N PHE A 180 -13.61 -5.29 -13.70
CA PHE A 180 -15.07 -5.38 -13.73
C PHE A 180 -15.54 -6.59 -14.55
N TRP A 181 -14.98 -6.78 -15.73
CA TRP A 181 -15.35 -7.88 -16.63
C TRP A 181 -15.08 -9.25 -16.02
N LEU A 182 -13.90 -9.44 -15.40
CA LEU A 182 -13.55 -10.69 -14.72
C LEU A 182 -14.48 -11.00 -13.54
N ARG A 183 -14.95 -9.99 -12.80
CA ARG A 183 -15.83 -10.17 -11.62
C ARG A 183 -17.29 -10.38 -11.97
N ARG A 184 -17.71 -10.02 -13.17
CA ARG A 184 -19.08 -10.17 -13.63
C ARG A 184 -19.54 -11.63 -13.66
N GLY A 185 -18.59 -12.58 -13.80
CA GLY A 185 -18.83 -14.02 -13.84
C GLY A 185 -18.71 -14.74 -12.50
N LEU A 186 -18.31 -14.05 -11.42
CA LEU A 186 -18.14 -14.69 -10.11
C LEU A 186 -19.49 -14.82 -9.41
N HIS A 187 -19.83 -16.05 -9.00
CA HIS A 187 -21.01 -16.32 -8.16
C HIS A 187 -20.66 -15.99 -6.70
N ALA A 188 -21.54 -15.28 -6.02
CA ALA A 188 -21.35 -14.95 -4.61
C ALA A 188 -21.57 -16.22 -3.75
N GLU A 189 -20.54 -16.64 -3.02
CA GLU A 189 -20.68 -17.67 -2.00
C GLU A 189 -21.49 -17.15 -0.80
N ALA A 190 -22.20 -18.08 -0.14
CA ALA A 190 -23.01 -17.78 1.05
C ALA A 190 -22.13 -17.26 2.23
N PRO A 191 -22.65 -16.39 3.09
CA PRO A 191 -21.88 -15.87 4.22
C PRO A 191 -21.54 -16.98 5.24
N VAL A 192 -20.26 -17.07 5.59
CA VAL A 192 -19.84 -17.85 6.77
C VAL A 192 -20.38 -17.15 8.03
N ALA A 193 -20.90 -17.92 8.99
CA ALA A 193 -21.47 -17.39 10.22
C ALA A 193 -20.46 -16.53 11.00
N ALA A 194 -20.65 -15.23 10.92
CA ALA A 194 -19.89 -14.25 11.70
C ALA A 194 -20.52 -14.07 13.10
N SER A 195 -19.76 -13.51 14.04
CA SER A 195 -20.29 -13.07 15.35
C SER A 195 -21.52 -12.16 15.14
N LYS A 196 -22.47 -12.16 16.09
CA LYS A 196 -23.62 -11.25 16.07
C LYS A 196 -23.21 -9.76 16.15
N SER A 197 -22.00 -9.47 16.64
CA SER A 197 -21.47 -8.09 16.77
C SER A 197 -19.94 -8.07 16.59
N PRO A 198 -19.41 -8.44 15.40
CA PRO A 198 -17.98 -8.58 15.20
C PRO A 198 -17.20 -7.30 15.46
N THR A 199 -17.75 -6.14 15.13
CA THR A 199 -17.11 -4.85 15.35
C THR A 199 -16.92 -4.56 16.85
N ARG A 200 -17.93 -4.82 17.70
CA ARG A 200 -17.80 -4.64 19.14
C ARG A 200 -16.77 -5.61 19.74
N ASP A 201 -16.80 -6.85 19.32
CA ASP A 201 -15.91 -7.90 19.82
C ASP A 201 -14.44 -7.63 19.51
N VAL A 202 -14.14 -7.02 18.35
CA VAL A 202 -12.80 -6.55 17.98
C VAL A 202 -12.24 -5.58 19.02
N PHE A 203 -13.04 -4.64 19.53
CA PHE A 203 -12.58 -3.62 20.47
C PHE A 203 -12.68 -4.03 21.94
N THR A 204 -13.43 -5.09 22.28
CA THR A 204 -13.62 -5.53 23.65
C THR A 204 -12.87 -6.84 23.94
N LYS A 205 -13.26 -7.91 23.29
CA LYS A 205 -12.77 -9.27 23.58
C LYS A 205 -11.44 -9.57 22.86
N TYR A 206 -11.27 -9.10 21.61
CA TYR A 206 -10.15 -9.50 20.74
C TYR A 206 -9.13 -8.38 20.48
N ARG A 207 -9.12 -7.34 21.33
CA ARG A 207 -8.17 -6.20 21.21
C ARG A 207 -6.69 -6.63 21.15
N GLY A 208 -6.31 -7.69 21.86
CA GLY A 208 -4.93 -8.20 21.89
C GLY A 208 -4.45 -8.73 20.54
N PRO A 209 -5.13 -9.73 19.94
CA PRO A 209 -4.83 -10.18 18.58
C PRO A 209 -4.82 -9.05 17.54
N VAL A 210 -5.82 -8.18 17.56
CA VAL A 210 -5.92 -7.04 16.64
C VAL A 210 -4.73 -6.10 16.75
N LEU A 211 -4.33 -5.73 17.98
CA LEU A 211 -3.16 -4.88 18.21
C LEU A 211 -1.87 -5.55 17.76
N ARG A 212 -1.69 -6.85 18.01
CA ARG A 212 -0.51 -7.60 17.54
C ARG A 212 -0.39 -7.56 16.02
N VAL A 213 -1.49 -7.81 15.31
CA VAL A 213 -1.51 -7.75 13.84
C VAL A 213 -1.25 -6.33 13.36
N ALA A 214 -1.83 -5.30 13.98
CA ALA A 214 -1.59 -3.91 13.61
C ALA A 214 -0.11 -3.52 13.79
N LEU A 215 0.49 -3.81 14.96
CA LEU A 215 1.89 -3.50 15.22
C LEU A 215 2.85 -4.31 14.34
N LEU A 216 2.50 -5.57 14.03
CA LEU A 216 3.30 -6.40 13.13
C LEU A 216 3.31 -5.84 11.70
N ASN A 217 2.20 -5.29 11.23
CA ASN A 217 2.10 -4.72 9.88
C ASN A 217 2.69 -3.30 9.77
N LEU A 218 2.98 -2.63 10.87
CA LEU A 218 3.46 -1.25 10.87
C LEU A 218 4.76 -1.09 10.07
N GLY A 219 5.77 -1.94 10.35
CA GLY A 219 7.06 -1.92 9.64
C GLY A 219 6.94 -2.23 8.17
N PHE A 220 6.06 -3.16 7.78
CA PHE A 220 5.79 -3.46 6.38
C PHE A 220 5.09 -2.27 5.69
N GLY A 221 4.03 -1.72 6.28
CA GLY A 221 3.27 -0.62 5.70
C GLY A 221 4.14 0.63 5.54
N VAL A 222 4.77 1.10 6.60
CA VAL A 222 5.68 2.25 6.57
C VAL A 222 6.82 2.02 5.59
N GLY A 223 7.46 0.84 5.62
CA GLY A 223 8.55 0.49 4.72
C GLY A 223 8.12 0.49 3.25
N PHE A 224 6.98 -0.13 2.94
CA PHE A 224 6.46 -0.19 1.57
C PHE A 224 6.16 1.21 1.01
N TYR A 225 5.44 2.05 1.75
CA TYR A 225 5.12 3.41 1.29
C TYR A 225 6.35 4.31 1.21
N THR A 226 7.35 4.13 2.08
CA THR A 226 8.60 4.89 1.99
C THR A 226 9.43 4.47 0.80
N VAL A 227 9.65 3.15 0.61
CA VAL A 227 10.59 2.61 -0.39
C VAL A 227 10.01 2.57 -1.79
N PHE A 228 8.68 2.49 -1.96
CA PHE A 228 8.05 2.33 -3.27
C PHE A 228 7.13 3.48 -3.68
N VAL A 229 6.58 4.25 -2.74
CA VAL A 229 5.69 5.38 -3.06
C VAL A 229 6.45 6.71 -2.90
N TYR A 230 7.00 6.98 -1.72
CA TYR A 230 7.73 8.20 -1.45
C TYR A 230 9.09 8.26 -2.17
N ALA A 231 9.74 7.11 -2.36
CA ALA A 231 11.09 7.06 -2.93
C ALA A 231 11.20 7.73 -4.31
N VAL A 232 10.15 7.72 -5.13
CA VAL A 232 10.17 8.42 -6.42
C VAL A 232 10.38 9.93 -6.18
N SER A 233 9.55 10.56 -5.36
CA SER A 233 9.70 11.97 -4.98
C SER A 233 11.02 12.27 -4.27
N TYR A 234 11.52 11.34 -3.44
CA TYR A 234 12.82 11.47 -2.78
C TYR A 234 13.98 11.48 -3.78
N LEU A 235 13.96 10.57 -4.75
CA LEU A 235 14.98 10.47 -5.79
C LEU A 235 14.99 11.71 -6.69
N GLU A 236 13.83 12.30 -6.98
CA GLU A 236 13.70 13.53 -7.75
C GLU A 236 14.18 14.76 -6.96
N GLN A 237 13.69 14.93 -5.73
CA GLN A 237 13.90 16.15 -4.98
C GLN A 237 15.21 16.18 -4.18
N VAL A 238 15.60 15.05 -3.57
CA VAL A 238 16.80 14.94 -2.73
C VAL A 238 17.99 14.46 -3.56
N SER A 239 17.84 13.32 -4.26
CA SER A 239 18.93 12.72 -5.03
C SER A 239 19.12 13.36 -6.41
N LYS A 240 18.24 14.30 -6.81
CA LYS A 240 18.29 15.06 -8.08
C LYS A 240 18.31 14.17 -9.35
N LEU A 241 17.64 13.04 -9.31
CA LEU A 241 17.41 12.20 -10.48
C LEU A 241 16.26 12.77 -11.34
N SER A 242 16.28 12.48 -12.65
CA SER A 242 15.12 12.79 -13.50
C SER A 242 13.95 11.84 -13.19
N ASP A 243 12.70 12.27 -13.46
CA ASP A 243 11.47 11.49 -13.29
C ASP A 243 11.59 10.08 -13.92
N LYS A 244 12.14 10.03 -15.15
CA LYS A 244 12.43 8.77 -15.85
C LYS A 244 13.37 7.85 -15.06
N GLN A 245 14.40 8.40 -14.45
CA GLN A 245 15.38 7.61 -13.68
C GLN A 245 14.78 7.14 -12.35
N ALA A 246 14.03 8.00 -11.67
CA ALA A 246 13.35 7.67 -10.42
C ALA A 246 12.32 6.54 -10.62
N LEU A 247 11.44 6.67 -11.62
CA LEU A 247 10.44 5.66 -11.96
C LEU A 247 11.05 4.35 -12.45
N ARG A 248 12.14 4.40 -13.23
CA ARG A 248 12.89 3.22 -13.64
C ARG A 248 13.46 2.47 -12.43
N ASN A 249 14.14 3.17 -11.54
CA ASN A 249 14.72 2.57 -10.34
C ASN A 249 13.63 1.93 -9.48
N ASN A 250 12.50 2.61 -9.30
CA ASN A 250 11.36 2.10 -8.55
C ASN A 250 10.78 0.84 -9.19
N SER A 251 10.59 0.83 -10.51
CA SER A 251 10.07 -0.34 -11.24
C SER A 251 10.99 -1.56 -11.10
N ILE A 252 12.32 -1.37 -11.18
CA ILE A 252 13.31 -2.44 -11.00
C ILE A 252 13.26 -2.98 -9.56
N ALA A 253 13.16 -2.10 -8.56
CA ALA A 253 13.06 -2.51 -7.16
C ALA A 253 11.75 -3.27 -6.88
N MET A 254 10.64 -2.88 -7.51
CA MET A 254 9.37 -3.60 -7.41
C MET A 254 9.40 -4.97 -8.10
N LEU A 255 10.10 -5.09 -9.24
CA LEU A 255 10.32 -6.41 -9.88
C LEU A 255 11.08 -7.35 -8.95
N MET A 256 12.12 -6.85 -8.29
CA MET A 256 12.84 -7.63 -7.27
C MET A 256 11.93 -8.07 -6.14
N LEU A 257 11.09 -7.17 -5.62
CA LEU A 257 10.10 -7.48 -4.59
C LEU A 257 9.19 -8.63 -5.03
N LEU A 258 8.62 -8.56 -6.24
CA LEU A 258 7.75 -9.60 -6.82
C LEU A 258 8.43 -10.96 -6.95
N ILE A 259 9.73 -11.00 -7.24
CA ILE A 259 10.51 -12.24 -7.32
C ILE A 259 10.78 -12.81 -5.93
N VAL A 260 11.13 -11.96 -4.96
CA VAL A 260 11.49 -12.38 -3.60
C VAL A 260 10.28 -12.92 -2.84
N MET A 261 9.09 -12.33 -2.99
CA MET A 261 7.88 -12.69 -2.26
C MET A 261 7.52 -14.19 -2.32
N PRO A 262 7.36 -14.84 -3.50
CA PRO A 262 6.99 -16.25 -3.55
C PRO A 262 8.12 -17.18 -3.06
N LEU A 263 9.39 -16.78 -3.21
CA LEU A 263 10.53 -17.54 -2.72
C LEU A 263 10.54 -17.56 -1.18
N THR A 264 10.34 -16.42 -0.56
CA THR A 264 10.32 -16.29 0.91
C THR A 264 9.04 -16.85 1.52
N ALA A 265 7.92 -16.86 0.79
CA ALA A 265 6.70 -17.57 1.20
C ALA A 265 6.93 -19.09 1.31
N LYS A 266 7.64 -19.70 0.33
CA LYS A 266 8.05 -21.12 0.43
C LYS A 266 8.99 -21.35 1.61
N LEU A 267 9.92 -20.44 1.89
CA LEU A 267 10.78 -20.52 3.07
C LEU A 267 9.98 -20.41 4.38
N ALA A 268 8.97 -19.54 4.42
CA ALA A 268 8.08 -19.40 5.57
C ALA A 268 7.22 -20.68 5.80
N ASP A 269 6.77 -21.33 4.75
CA ASP A 269 6.08 -22.62 4.85
C ASP A 269 7.03 -23.73 5.32
N LYS A 270 8.33 -23.68 4.95
CA LYS A 270 9.31 -24.71 5.32
C LYS A 270 9.95 -24.49 6.71
N HIS A 271 10.30 -23.25 7.08
CA HIS A 271 11.09 -22.95 8.29
C HIS A 271 10.30 -22.24 9.39
N GLY A 272 9.07 -21.80 9.11
CA GLY A 272 8.22 -21.05 10.04
C GLY A 272 8.09 -19.57 9.67
N ARG A 273 6.96 -18.99 10.07
CA ARG A 273 6.63 -17.58 9.78
C ARG A 273 7.50 -16.65 10.60
N LYS A 274 7.69 -16.97 11.89
CA LYS A 274 8.42 -16.12 12.84
C LYS A 274 9.87 -15.90 12.40
N VAL A 275 10.55 -16.95 11.93
CA VAL A 275 11.96 -16.86 11.49
C VAL A 275 12.09 -15.94 10.28
N VAL A 276 11.24 -16.12 9.26
CA VAL A 276 11.30 -15.31 8.03
C VAL A 276 10.98 -13.85 8.31
N LEU A 277 9.95 -13.58 9.12
CA LEU A 277 9.59 -12.22 9.53
C LEU A 277 10.69 -11.57 10.38
N ALA A 278 11.32 -12.32 11.30
CA ALA A 278 12.43 -11.83 12.13
C ALA A 278 13.61 -11.37 11.26
N VAL A 279 14.01 -12.19 10.28
CA VAL A 279 15.07 -11.81 9.32
C VAL A 279 14.69 -10.53 8.57
N GLY A 280 13.47 -10.47 8.00
CA GLY A 280 13.04 -9.32 7.21
C GLY A 280 12.96 -8.03 8.03
N PHE A 281 12.32 -8.04 9.21
CA PHE A 281 12.20 -6.84 10.04
C PHE A 281 13.52 -6.40 10.64
N THR A 282 14.37 -7.32 11.12
CA THR A 282 15.69 -6.97 11.66
C THR A 282 16.58 -6.38 10.57
N MET A 283 16.58 -6.98 9.38
CA MET A 283 17.35 -6.47 8.24
C MET A 283 16.85 -5.08 7.84
N LEU A 284 15.53 -4.86 7.74
CA LEU A 284 14.94 -3.57 7.41
C LEU A 284 15.30 -2.50 8.45
N ALA A 285 15.17 -2.82 9.74
CA ALA A 285 15.52 -1.91 10.83
C ALA A 285 17.01 -1.50 10.80
N ALA A 286 17.91 -2.46 10.57
CA ALA A 286 19.35 -2.23 10.56
C ALA A 286 19.82 -1.45 9.33
N THR A 287 19.19 -1.67 8.17
CA THR A 287 19.69 -1.12 6.90
C THR A 287 19.01 0.17 6.46
N ALA A 288 17.82 0.50 6.97
CA ALA A 288 17.05 1.65 6.50
C ALA A 288 17.82 2.98 6.65
N VAL A 289 18.41 3.24 7.81
CA VAL A 289 19.13 4.51 8.08
C VAL A 289 20.36 4.66 7.18
N PRO A 290 21.32 3.72 7.14
CA PRO A 290 22.49 3.87 6.28
C PRO A 290 22.17 3.90 4.80
N LEU A 291 21.16 3.15 4.34
CA LEU A 291 20.79 3.15 2.93
C LEU A 291 20.11 4.47 2.48
N PHE A 292 19.25 5.07 3.31
CA PHE A 292 18.72 6.41 3.00
C PHE A 292 19.79 7.49 3.07
N HIS A 293 20.76 7.38 3.97
CA HIS A 293 21.91 8.28 4.00
C HIS A 293 22.68 8.21 2.66
N LEU A 294 23.01 7.01 2.19
CA LEU A 294 23.70 6.81 0.91
C LEU A 294 22.87 7.27 -0.30
N MET A 295 21.56 7.04 -0.29
CA MET A 295 20.65 7.53 -1.34
C MET A 295 20.65 9.07 -1.43
N GLY A 296 20.75 9.75 -0.29
CA GLY A 296 20.82 11.21 -0.20
C GLY A 296 22.04 11.82 -0.88
N LEU A 297 23.12 11.04 -1.09
CA LEU A 297 24.31 11.49 -1.82
C LEU A 297 24.07 11.71 -3.33
N GLY A 298 22.97 11.21 -3.88
CA GLY A 298 22.59 11.43 -5.29
C GLY A 298 23.45 10.70 -6.33
N ILE A 299 24.27 9.75 -5.92
CA ILE A 299 25.14 8.99 -6.84
C ILE A 299 24.28 7.92 -7.55
N ARG A 300 24.12 8.04 -8.89
CA ARG A 300 23.18 7.26 -9.69
C ARG A 300 23.22 5.74 -9.48
N GLY A 301 24.42 5.14 -9.50
CA GLY A 301 24.56 3.68 -9.28
C GLY A 301 24.27 3.26 -7.83
N VAL A 302 24.57 4.14 -6.87
CA VAL A 302 24.35 3.88 -5.45
C VAL A 302 22.85 3.96 -5.11
N THR A 303 22.11 4.92 -5.68
CA THR A 303 20.67 5.08 -5.39
C THR A 303 19.86 3.82 -5.74
N ILE A 304 20.08 3.23 -6.91
CA ILE A 304 19.40 1.99 -7.29
C ILE A 304 19.82 0.82 -6.41
N GLY A 305 21.12 0.69 -6.10
CA GLY A 305 21.63 -0.35 -5.21
C GLY A 305 21.00 -0.27 -3.81
N CYS A 306 20.87 0.94 -3.26
CA CYS A 306 20.22 1.16 -1.97
C CYS A 306 18.73 0.83 -2.01
N GLN A 307 18.02 1.20 -3.08
CA GLN A 307 16.60 0.89 -3.20
C GLN A 307 16.35 -0.62 -3.34
N LEU A 308 17.20 -1.34 -4.08
CA LEU A 308 17.17 -2.81 -4.14
C LEU A 308 17.47 -3.44 -2.78
N ALA A 309 18.47 -2.93 -2.06
CA ALA A 309 18.81 -3.41 -0.73
C ALA A 309 17.67 -3.20 0.29
N LEU A 310 16.85 -2.14 0.14
CA LEU A 310 15.64 -1.93 0.94
C LEU A 310 14.45 -2.79 0.47
N ALA A 311 14.35 -3.07 -0.83
CA ALA A 311 13.31 -3.91 -1.38
C ALA A 311 13.42 -5.39 -0.93
N LEU A 312 14.64 -5.87 -0.72
CA LEU A 312 14.91 -7.25 -0.31
C LEU A 312 14.23 -7.60 1.04
N PRO A 313 14.49 -6.89 2.16
CA PRO A 313 13.84 -7.19 3.43
C PRO A 313 12.32 -7.03 3.38
N LEU A 314 11.80 -6.08 2.59
CA LEU A 314 10.36 -5.93 2.38
C LEU A 314 9.76 -7.14 1.65
N GLY A 315 10.47 -7.71 0.67
CA GLY A 315 10.07 -8.93 -0.02
C GLY A 315 10.09 -10.15 0.92
N ILE A 316 11.07 -10.21 1.82
CA ILE A 316 11.16 -11.26 2.85
C ILE A 316 9.95 -11.19 3.78
N VAL A 317 9.61 -10.00 4.28
CA VAL A 317 8.43 -9.79 5.13
C VAL A 317 7.15 -10.14 4.38
N ALA A 318 6.99 -9.64 3.15
CA ALA A 318 5.79 -9.82 2.32
C ALA A 318 5.45 -11.30 2.06
N GLY A 319 6.46 -12.16 1.95
CA GLY A 319 6.27 -13.59 1.76
C GLY A 319 5.60 -14.31 2.93
N ALA A 320 5.75 -13.80 4.15
CA ALA A 320 5.24 -14.48 5.34
C ALA A 320 4.08 -13.75 6.03
N ILE A 321 4.02 -12.40 5.92
CA ILE A 321 3.14 -11.58 6.74
C ILE A 321 1.65 -11.82 6.49
N ALA A 322 1.25 -12.09 5.24
CA ALA A 322 -0.15 -12.29 4.86
C ALA A 322 -0.76 -13.52 5.57
N ALA A 323 -0.07 -14.67 5.52
CA ALA A 323 -0.52 -15.88 6.24
C ALA A 323 -0.49 -15.68 7.75
N THR A 324 0.58 -15.08 8.28
CA THR A 324 0.72 -14.81 9.72
C THR A 324 -0.42 -13.96 10.25
N ASN A 325 -0.84 -12.94 9.52
CA ASN A 325 -1.95 -12.07 9.90
C ASN A 325 -3.27 -12.85 10.07
N VAL A 326 -3.56 -13.74 9.13
CA VAL A 326 -4.78 -14.57 9.16
C VAL A 326 -4.68 -15.61 10.27
N GLU A 327 -3.51 -16.26 10.44
CA GLU A 327 -3.25 -17.28 11.46
C GLU A 327 -3.28 -16.73 12.90
N LEU A 328 -2.99 -15.43 13.09
CA LEU A 328 -3.07 -14.75 14.40
C LEU A 328 -4.49 -14.29 14.77
N MET A 329 -5.40 -14.22 13.79
CA MET A 329 -6.73 -13.65 14.02
C MET A 329 -7.75 -14.76 14.35
N PRO A 330 -8.47 -14.65 15.49
CA PRO A 330 -9.53 -15.58 15.85
C PRO A 330 -10.62 -15.69 14.79
N ARG A 331 -11.16 -16.91 14.61
CA ARG A 331 -12.13 -17.22 13.55
C ARG A 331 -13.36 -16.31 13.57
N GLU A 332 -13.87 -16.01 14.77
CA GLU A 332 -15.11 -15.24 14.99
C GLU A 332 -15.03 -13.80 14.48
N VAL A 333 -13.83 -13.23 14.46
CA VAL A 333 -13.58 -11.82 14.05
C VAL A 333 -12.50 -11.70 12.99
N ARG A 334 -12.14 -12.81 12.33
CA ARG A 334 -10.98 -12.88 11.42
C ARG A 334 -11.02 -11.82 10.32
N CYS A 335 -12.12 -11.71 9.59
CA CYS A 335 -12.25 -10.73 8.52
C CYS A 335 -12.29 -9.30 9.07
N THR A 336 -13.14 -9.03 10.06
CA THR A 336 -13.33 -7.68 10.63
C THR A 336 -12.08 -7.20 11.37
N GLY A 337 -11.50 -8.08 12.21
CA GLY A 337 -10.29 -7.76 12.99
C GLY A 337 -9.07 -7.55 12.10
N LEU A 338 -8.89 -8.40 11.08
CA LEU A 338 -7.81 -8.23 10.10
C LEU A 338 -7.98 -6.95 9.28
N ALA A 339 -9.19 -6.67 8.79
CA ALA A 339 -9.47 -5.46 8.04
C ALA A 339 -9.17 -4.20 8.87
N PHE A 340 -9.61 -4.17 10.13
CA PHE A 340 -9.34 -3.05 11.03
C PHE A 340 -7.83 -2.90 11.31
N ALA A 341 -7.15 -3.97 11.72
CA ALA A 341 -5.72 -3.95 12.03
C ALA A 341 -4.86 -3.54 10.82
N TYR A 342 -5.17 -4.09 9.64
CA TYR A 342 -4.47 -3.77 8.40
C TYR A 342 -4.70 -2.31 7.95
N ASN A 343 -5.94 -1.84 7.96
CA ASN A 343 -6.24 -0.46 7.58
C ASN A 343 -5.67 0.55 8.58
N LEU A 344 -5.58 0.21 9.87
CA LEU A 344 -4.93 1.07 10.86
C LEU A 344 -3.42 1.18 10.58
N SER A 345 -2.72 0.08 10.36
CA SER A 345 -1.26 0.07 10.19
C SER A 345 -0.82 0.43 8.77
N VAL A 346 -1.27 -0.31 7.77
CA VAL A 346 -0.86 -0.11 6.37
C VAL A 346 -1.65 1.04 5.74
N GLY A 347 -2.94 1.17 6.05
CA GLY A 347 -3.78 2.26 5.57
C GLY A 347 -3.37 3.59 6.20
N VAL A 348 -3.64 3.79 7.49
CA VAL A 348 -3.42 5.10 8.13
C VAL A 348 -1.92 5.40 8.25
N PHE A 349 -1.15 4.59 8.99
CA PHE A 349 0.27 4.89 9.20
C PHE A 349 1.10 4.78 7.91
N GLY A 350 0.87 3.76 7.10
CA GLY A 350 1.53 3.62 5.80
C GLY A 350 1.13 4.75 4.85
N GLY A 351 -0.18 5.01 4.68
CA GLY A 351 -0.70 6.05 3.78
C GLY A 351 -0.30 7.47 4.16
N MET A 352 -0.13 7.78 5.46
CA MET A 352 0.37 9.07 5.93
C MET A 352 1.90 9.19 5.82
N THR A 353 2.61 8.09 5.70
CA THR A 353 4.09 8.07 5.68
C THR A 353 4.69 9.04 4.66
N PRO A 354 4.27 9.10 3.38
CA PRO A 354 4.86 10.02 2.42
C PRO A 354 4.77 11.49 2.86
N MET A 355 3.64 11.89 3.46
CA MET A 355 3.46 13.25 3.99
C MET A 355 4.40 13.51 5.18
N VAL A 356 4.47 12.59 6.14
CA VAL A 356 5.29 12.71 7.35
C VAL A 356 6.77 12.79 7.00
N VAL A 357 7.26 11.89 6.13
CA VAL A 357 8.69 11.88 5.77
C VAL A 357 9.06 13.07 4.87
N THR A 358 8.13 13.57 4.04
CA THR A 358 8.36 14.82 3.28
C THR A 358 8.52 16.00 4.23
N TRP A 359 7.64 16.12 5.22
CA TRP A 359 7.73 17.15 6.24
C TRP A 359 9.05 17.04 7.00
N ALA A 360 9.39 15.85 7.51
CA ALA A 360 10.62 15.65 8.26
C ALA A 360 11.88 15.95 7.43
N THR A 361 11.93 15.53 6.17
CA THR A 361 13.06 15.80 5.28
C THR A 361 13.21 17.28 5.00
N SER A 362 12.09 18.00 4.73
CA SER A 362 12.11 19.41 4.34
C SER A 362 12.33 20.36 5.52
N TYR A 363 11.61 20.18 6.64
CA TYR A 363 11.66 21.09 7.78
C TYR A 363 12.82 20.81 8.74
N LEU A 364 13.21 19.55 8.92
CA LEU A 364 14.38 19.21 9.74
C LEU A 364 15.68 19.26 8.94
N GLY A 365 15.63 19.49 7.62
CA GLY A 365 16.79 19.52 6.74
C GLY A 365 17.60 18.22 6.73
N ASN A 366 16.95 17.09 7.10
CA ASN A 366 17.62 15.81 7.23
C ASN A 366 17.18 14.82 6.13
N PRO A 367 18.01 14.61 5.09
CA PRO A 367 17.68 13.68 4.01
C PRO A 367 17.61 12.21 4.48
N THR A 368 18.11 11.88 5.67
CA THR A 368 18.06 10.53 6.25
C THR A 368 16.78 10.29 7.06
N ALA A 369 15.94 11.31 7.28
CA ALA A 369 14.70 11.20 8.06
C ALA A 369 13.79 10.01 7.65
N PRO A 370 13.58 9.69 6.35
CA PRO A 370 12.81 8.51 5.95
C PRO A 370 13.41 7.20 6.49
N GLY A 371 14.73 7.10 6.55
CA GLY A 371 15.43 5.94 7.10
C GLY A 371 15.12 5.72 8.57
N TYR A 372 15.14 6.78 9.38
CA TYR A 372 14.77 6.69 10.81
C TYR A 372 13.31 6.29 10.99
N TRP A 373 12.41 6.81 10.18
CA TRP A 373 10.98 6.46 10.22
C TRP A 373 10.75 4.98 9.94
N VAL A 374 11.38 4.45 8.88
CA VAL A 374 11.31 3.02 8.53
C VAL A 374 11.96 2.15 9.61
N ALA A 375 13.13 2.54 10.11
CA ALA A 375 13.83 1.78 11.16
C ALA A 375 13.01 1.70 12.45
N ALA A 376 12.40 2.81 12.89
CA ALA A 376 11.52 2.82 14.06
C ALA A 376 10.31 1.90 13.88
N ALA A 377 9.60 1.99 12.75
CA ALA A 377 8.46 1.14 12.47
C ALA A 377 8.84 -0.34 12.37
N ALA A 378 9.95 -0.66 11.70
CA ALA A 378 10.44 -2.03 11.57
C ALA A 378 10.88 -2.60 12.94
N THR A 379 11.48 -1.77 13.80
CA THR A 379 11.84 -2.16 15.17
C THR A 379 10.61 -2.46 16.02
N ILE A 380 9.55 -1.65 15.93
CA ILE A 380 8.28 -1.92 16.62
C ILE A 380 7.71 -3.27 16.17
N SER A 381 7.73 -3.54 14.86
CA SER A 381 7.24 -4.83 14.31
C SER A 381 8.13 -5.99 14.74
N ALA A 382 9.45 -5.83 14.77
CA ALA A 382 10.39 -6.84 15.25
C ALA A 382 10.18 -7.14 16.75
N VAL A 383 10.09 -6.12 17.60
CA VAL A 383 9.79 -6.27 19.03
C VAL A 383 8.45 -6.99 19.24
N THR A 384 7.41 -6.58 18.51
CA THR A 384 6.10 -7.25 18.56
C THR A 384 6.24 -8.73 18.19
N LEU A 385 6.98 -9.04 17.12
CA LEU A 385 7.20 -10.41 16.66
C LEU A 385 7.92 -11.25 17.70
N PHE A 386 9.00 -10.73 18.28
CA PHE A 386 9.83 -11.49 19.23
C PHE A 386 9.09 -11.79 20.54
N PHE A 387 8.41 -10.82 21.11
CA PHE A 387 7.82 -10.93 22.45
C PHE A 387 6.37 -11.32 22.47
N PHE A 388 5.57 -10.97 21.43
CA PHE A 388 4.12 -11.15 21.47
C PHE A 388 3.57 -12.11 20.42
N VAL A 389 4.39 -12.55 19.45
CA VAL A 389 3.97 -13.49 18.41
C VAL A 389 4.66 -14.84 18.61
N ARG A 390 3.87 -15.88 18.75
CA ARG A 390 4.35 -17.27 18.74
C ARG A 390 4.36 -17.78 17.30
N GLU A 391 5.21 -18.81 17.02
CA GLU A 391 5.21 -19.46 15.71
C GLU A 391 3.81 -20.00 15.39
N THR A 392 3.33 -19.68 14.18
CA THR A 392 1.99 -20.05 13.71
C THR A 392 1.98 -21.24 12.74
N ARG A 393 3.15 -21.63 12.22
CA ARG A 393 3.27 -22.77 11.31
C ARG A 393 2.70 -24.04 11.91
N GLY A 394 1.83 -24.72 11.13
CA GLY A 394 1.26 -26.00 11.51
C GLY A 394 0.14 -25.92 12.56
N ARG A 395 -0.22 -24.73 13.03
CA ARG A 395 -1.35 -24.58 13.96
C ARG A 395 -2.68 -24.69 13.22
N PRO A 396 -3.70 -25.32 13.82
CA PRO A 396 -5.07 -25.26 13.32
C PRO A 396 -5.55 -23.80 13.25
N LEU A 397 -6.34 -23.46 12.22
CA LEU A 397 -6.92 -22.12 12.08
C LEU A 397 -8.04 -21.84 13.10
N GLU A 398 -8.44 -22.83 13.88
CA GLU A 398 -9.52 -22.73 14.88
C GLU A 398 -9.06 -22.11 16.20
N HIS A 399 -7.74 -22.09 16.46
CA HIS A 399 -7.13 -21.67 17.73
C HIS A 399 -6.12 -20.53 17.49
N GLY A 400 -6.57 -19.43 16.91
CA GLY A 400 -5.77 -18.20 16.81
C GLY A 400 -5.79 -17.39 18.10
#